data_254bc32f30d3e0137833650dfaa65749
#
_entry.id   254bc32f30d3e0137833650dfaa65749
#
_cell.length_a   1.000
_cell.length_b   1.000
_cell.length_c   1.000
_cell.angle_alpha   90.00
_cell.angle_beta   90.00
_cell.angle_gamma   90.00
#
_symmetry.space_group_name_H-M   'P 1'
#
loop_
_entity.id
_entity.type
_entity.pdbx_description
1 polymer ?
#
loop_
_entity_poly.entity_id
_entity_poly.type
_entity_poly.pdbx_seq_one_letter_code
_entity_poly.pdbx_strand_id
1 'polypeptide(L)'
;MDKKCKNSCSHKTSIGGQAVIEGVMMRGPEKIATAVRKSDGEIIVDIKPVNSFVARHKLHKIPLLRGVLSFVESMVTGVRCLMFSAEQVDLEDDSGAEMSKFEKWLDDKLGDKIKDIAIYFSVIVAMCFSIGLFMLLPTAIAGIFKHWVTNPVCLNLIEGLIKMLIFLTYLWAVSKMADIKRVFAYHGAEHKIIAAYEAGEELTPENAMKYTRLHPRCGTSFLLLVMVISILMFSLLTWNTLWMRIVYRLLL
;
A
#
# COMPACT_ATOMS: atom_id res chain seq x y z
N MET A 1 41.00 20.17 22.91
CA MET A 1 39.56 20.42 22.80
C MET A 1 39.27 20.74 21.34
N ASP A 2 39.13 19.69 20.51
CA ASP A 2 38.84 19.86 19.09
C ASP A 2 37.36 19.66 18.83
N LYS A 3 36.66 20.77 18.62
CA LYS A 3 35.34 20.75 18.07
C LYS A 3 35.39 20.44 16.56
N LYS A 4 35.53 19.15 16.21
CA LYS A 4 35.17 18.72 14.86
C LYS A 4 33.66 18.79 14.75
N CYS A 5 33.12 19.89 14.20
CA CYS A 5 31.80 19.94 13.61
C CYS A 5 31.68 18.78 12.58
N LYS A 6 31.01 17.74 12.97
CA LYS A 6 30.48 16.76 12.00
C LYS A 6 29.46 17.48 11.14
N ASN A 7 29.90 18.04 10.03
CA ASN A 7 29.01 18.25 8.89
C ASN A 7 28.51 16.87 8.47
N SER A 8 27.38 16.44 9.03
CA SER A 8 26.64 15.30 8.52
C SER A 8 26.12 15.72 7.15
N CYS A 9 26.87 15.41 6.12
CA CYS A 9 26.36 15.45 4.75
C CYS A 9 25.22 14.44 4.70
N SER A 10 23.99 14.89 4.90
CA SER A 10 22.79 14.11 4.67
C SER A 10 22.80 13.67 3.21
N HIS A 11 23.20 12.44 2.95
CA HIS A 11 23.24 11.88 1.61
C HIS A 11 21.83 11.38 1.26
N LYS A 12 21.04 12.23 0.62
CA LYS A 12 19.72 11.83 0.13
C LYS A 12 19.87 10.74 -0.92
N THR A 13 19.41 9.58 -0.61
CA THR A 13 19.45 8.42 -1.51
C THR A 13 18.13 8.26 -2.29
N SER A 14 18.17 7.52 -3.38
CA SER A 14 16.97 7.07 -4.11
C SER A 14 16.46 5.71 -3.62
N ILE A 15 16.84 5.32 -2.39
CA ILE A 15 16.37 4.08 -1.79
C ILE A 15 14.92 4.28 -1.33
N GLY A 16 14.07 3.34 -1.70
CA GLY A 16 12.72 3.17 -1.20
C GLY A 16 12.54 1.78 -0.63
N GLY A 17 11.52 1.59 0.19
CA GLY A 17 11.22 0.29 0.74
C GLY A 17 9.72 0.01 0.79
N GLN A 18 9.41 -1.20 1.22
CA GLN A 18 8.05 -1.67 1.45
C GLN A 18 8.09 -2.71 2.57
N ALA A 19 7.20 -2.56 3.55
CA ALA A 19 6.97 -3.63 4.50
C ALA A 19 6.30 -4.82 3.80
N VAL A 20 6.74 -6.02 4.16
CA VAL A 20 6.17 -7.30 3.74
C VAL A 20 5.79 -8.11 4.98
N ILE A 21 5.23 -9.30 4.82
CA ILE A 21 4.89 -10.16 5.95
C ILE A 21 6.18 -10.56 6.65
N GLU A 22 6.27 -10.27 7.96
CA GLU A 22 7.44 -10.54 8.81
C GLU A 22 8.78 -10.04 8.22
N GLY A 23 8.73 -8.94 7.44
CA GLY A 23 9.95 -8.48 6.77
C GLY A 23 9.87 -7.12 6.12
N VAL A 24 10.95 -6.80 5.42
CA VAL A 24 11.13 -5.53 4.71
C VAL A 24 11.75 -5.78 3.34
N MET A 25 11.23 -5.15 2.32
CA MET A 25 11.86 -5.04 1.02
C MET A 25 12.51 -3.67 0.90
N MET A 26 13.76 -3.62 0.45
CA MET A 26 14.49 -2.40 0.13
C MET A 26 14.85 -2.39 -1.35
N ARG A 27 14.49 -1.32 -2.05
CA ARG A 27 14.81 -1.11 -3.46
C ARG A 27 15.86 -0.02 -3.60
N GLY A 28 17.02 -0.40 -4.08
CA GLY A 28 18.07 0.52 -4.53
C GLY A 28 17.98 0.77 -6.04
N PRO A 29 18.96 1.51 -6.60
CA PRO A 29 19.01 1.79 -8.05
C PRO A 29 19.18 0.52 -8.90
N GLU A 30 19.97 -0.45 -8.42
CA GLU A 30 20.38 -1.63 -9.18
C GLU A 30 19.79 -2.92 -8.65
N LYS A 31 19.50 -3.00 -7.35
CA LYS A 31 19.09 -4.23 -6.67
C LYS A 31 17.88 -3.99 -5.77
N ILE A 32 17.10 -5.06 -5.63
CA ILE A 32 16.02 -5.18 -4.66
C ILE A 32 16.43 -6.27 -3.69
N ALA A 33 16.40 -5.98 -2.40
CA ALA A 33 16.66 -6.95 -1.33
C ALA A 33 15.40 -7.10 -0.49
N THR A 34 14.93 -8.33 -0.31
CA THR A 34 13.79 -8.66 0.55
C THR A 34 14.30 -9.51 1.70
N ALA A 35 14.21 -8.99 2.92
CA ALA A 35 14.59 -9.70 4.15
C ALA A 35 13.31 -10.10 4.90
N VAL A 36 13.17 -11.39 5.20
CA VAL A 36 12.00 -11.97 5.87
C VAL A 36 12.46 -12.81 7.04
N ARG A 37 11.79 -12.68 8.18
CA ARG A 37 11.99 -13.50 9.35
C ARG A 37 11.04 -14.69 9.32
N LYS A 38 11.58 -15.90 9.30
CA LYS A 38 10.81 -17.15 9.45
C LYS A 38 10.28 -17.34 10.86
N SER A 39 9.36 -18.29 11.01
CA SER A 39 8.81 -18.72 12.31
C SER A 39 9.87 -19.28 13.28
N ASP A 40 10.93 -19.91 12.77
CA ASP A 40 12.08 -20.39 13.56
C ASP A 40 13.05 -19.26 14.00
N GLY A 41 12.80 -18.01 13.54
CA GLY A 41 13.62 -16.84 13.84
C GLY A 41 14.77 -16.60 12.87
N GLU A 42 15.02 -17.50 11.91
CA GLU A 42 16.02 -17.29 10.86
C GLU A 42 15.61 -16.13 9.94
N ILE A 43 16.59 -15.33 9.50
CA ILE A 43 16.35 -14.25 8.55
C ILE A 43 16.88 -14.67 7.18
N ILE A 44 15.96 -14.75 6.21
CA ILE A 44 16.31 -15.00 4.80
C ILE A 44 16.38 -13.68 4.07
N VAL A 45 17.38 -13.54 3.21
CA VAL A 45 17.54 -12.36 2.34
C VAL A 45 17.57 -12.81 0.88
N ASP A 46 16.57 -12.39 0.11
CA ASP A 46 16.50 -12.58 -1.34
C ASP A 46 16.93 -11.30 -2.05
N ILE A 47 17.94 -11.40 -2.92
CA ILE A 47 18.50 -10.25 -3.65
C ILE A 47 18.28 -10.46 -5.16
N LYS A 48 17.55 -9.54 -5.79
CA LYS A 48 17.25 -9.56 -7.22
C LYS A 48 17.72 -8.27 -7.91
N PRO A 49 18.17 -8.34 -9.16
CA PRO A 49 18.47 -7.15 -9.94
C PRO A 49 17.18 -6.39 -10.28
N VAL A 50 17.26 -5.06 -10.35
CA VAL A 50 16.15 -4.22 -10.82
C VAL A 50 16.06 -4.34 -12.34
N ASN A 51 15.08 -5.10 -12.84
CA ASN A 51 14.76 -5.21 -14.26
C ASN A 51 13.64 -4.22 -14.60
N SER A 52 14.00 -2.96 -14.90
CA SER A 52 13.01 -1.96 -15.29
C SER A 52 12.66 -2.06 -16.79
N PHE A 53 11.40 -2.37 -17.06
CA PHE A 53 10.83 -2.35 -18.41
C PHE A 53 10.86 -0.93 -18.99
N VAL A 54 10.59 0.07 -18.16
CA VAL A 54 10.61 1.50 -18.53
C VAL A 54 11.99 1.94 -19.00
N ALA A 55 13.04 1.51 -18.30
CA ALA A 55 14.42 1.81 -18.68
C ALA A 55 14.81 1.09 -19.97
N ARG A 56 14.44 -0.19 -20.12
CA ARG A 56 14.75 -1.03 -21.29
C ARG A 56 14.16 -0.48 -22.58
N HIS A 57 12.91 0.00 -22.57
CA HIS A 57 12.17 0.44 -23.76
C HIS A 57 12.27 1.96 -24.02
N LYS A 58 13.16 2.69 -23.31
CA LYS A 58 13.34 4.14 -23.45
C LYS A 58 12.04 4.97 -23.29
N LEU A 59 11.03 4.40 -22.63
CA LEU A 59 9.73 5.04 -22.36
C LEU A 59 9.82 6.17 -21.31
N HIS A 60 11.01 6.33 -20.70
CA HIS A 60 11.31 7.41 -19.76
C HIS A 60 11.23 8.82 -20.39
N LYS A 61 11.20 8.92 -21.74
CA LYS A 61 11.10 10.19 -22.46
C LYS A 61 9.72 10.83 -22.39
N ILE A 62 8.66 10.05 -22.14
CA ILE A 62 7.28 10.54 -22.07
C ILE A 62 6.89 10.60 -20.59
N PRO A 63 6.80 11.80 -19.98
CA PRO A 63 6.69 11.93 -18.52
C PRO A 63 5.44 11.26 -17.94
N LEU A 64 4.29 11.34 -18.61
CA LEU A 64 3.04 10.72 -18.14
C LEU A 64 3.11 9.19 -18.21
N LEU A 65 3.52 8.62 -19.37
CA LEU A 65 3.67 7.18 -19.55
C LEU A 65 4.71 6.59 -18.60
N ARG A 66 5.82 7.31 -18.39
CA ARG A 66 6.84 6.91 -17.42
C ARG A 66 6.26 6.75 -16.04
N GLY A 67 5.44 7.71 -15.58
CA GLY A 67 4.82 7.68 -14.26
C GLY A 67 3.92 6.46 -14.08
N VAL A 68 2.99 6.24 -15.01
CA VAL A 68 2.05 5.11 -14.97
C VAL A 68 2.80 3.77 -15.02
N LEU A 69 3.73 3.60 -15.97
CA LEU A 69 4.47 2.35 -16.11
C LEU A 69 5.37 2.06 -14.90
N SER A 70 6.05 3.09 -14.36
CA SER A 70 6.86 2.92 -13.14
C SER A 70 5.99 2.57 -11.93
N PHE A 71 4.78 3.10 -11.84
CA PHE A 71 3.83 2.76 -10.79
C PHE A 71 3.39 1.29 -10.91
N VAL A 72 2.99 0.85 -12.11
CA VAL A 72 2.62 -0.56 -12.35
C VAL A 72 3.78 -1.50 -12.05
N GLU A 73 4.99 -1.15 -12.50
CA GLU A 73 6.20 -1.93 -12.22
C GLU A 73 6.48 -2.04 -10.71
N SER A 74 6.31 -0.94 -9.98
CA SER A 74 6.47 -0.93 -8.52
C SER A 74 5.40 -1.79 -7.84
N MET A 75 4.16 -1.75 -8.29
CA MET A 75 3.09 -2.60 -7.78
C MET A 75 3.37 -4.09 -8.02
N VAL A 76 3.76 -4.47 -9.24
CA VAL A 76 4.09 -5.87 -9.57
C VAL A 76 5.26 -6.36 -8.72
N THR A 77 6.28 -5.52 -8.55
CA THR A 77 7.44 -5.84 -7.70
C THR A 77 7.01 -6.01 -6.25
N GLY A 78 6.22 -5.09 -5.73
CA GLY A 78 5.71 -5.15 -4.35
C GLY A 78 4.88 -6.39 -4.07
N VAL A 79 3.98 -6.77 -4.99
CA VAL A 79 3.19 -8.00 -4.88
C VAL A 79 4.09 -9.24 -4.88
N ARG A 80 5.09 -9.30 -5.77
CA ARG A 80 6.04 -10.43 -5.80
C ARG A 80 6.82 -10.58 -4.49
N CYS A 81 7.28 -9.47 -3.92
CA CYS A 81 7.98 -9.49 -2.62
C CYS A 81 7.04 -9.91 -1.48
N LEU A 82 5.78 -9.48 -1.53
CA LEU A 82 4.75 -9.87 -0.56
C LEU A 82 4.45 -11.38 -0.64
N MET A 83 4.29 -11.92 -1.85
CA MET A 83 4.08 -13.36 -2.05
C MET A 83 5.29 -14.17 -1.59
N PHE A 84 6.51 -13.72 -1.95
CA PHE A 84 7.73 -14.36 -1.45
C PHE A 84 7.76 -14.39 0.09
N SER A 85 7.40 -13.28 0.76
CA SER A 85 7.37 -13.25 2.22
C SER A 85 6.30 -14.17 2.81
N ALA A 86 5.13 -14.26 2.17
CA ALA A 86 4.06 -15.16 2.58
C ALA A 86 4.45 -16.65 2.47
N GLU A 87 5.24 -17.00 1.45
CA GLU A 87 5.76 -18.37 1.26
C GLU A 87 6.84 -18.74 2.29
N GLN A 88 7.62 -17.76 2.77
CA GLN A 88 8.70 -18.02 3.74
C GLN A 88 8.21 -18.01 5.19
N VAL A 89 7.20 -17.24 5.47
CA VAL A 89 6.48 -17.30 6.72
C VAL A 89 5.47 -18.42 6.52
N ASP A 90 5.75 -19.61 7.08
CA ASP A 90 4.71 -20.60 7.27
C ASP A 90 3.60 -19.85 8.02
N LEU A 91 2.61 -19.40 7.28
CA LEU A 91 1.34 -19.06 7.84
C LEU A 91 0.81 -20.42 8.33
N GLU A 92 1.35 -20.88 9.46
CA GLU A 92 0.65 -21.87 10.25
C GLU A 92 -0.77 -21.35 10.22
N ASP A 93 -1.64 -22.14 9.61
CA ASP A 93 -3.07 -22.01 9.80
C ASP A 93 -3.30 -22.00 11.32
N ASP A 94 -3.09 -20.84 11.93
CA ASP A 94 -3.52 -20.52 13.29
C ASP A 94 -5.06 -20.36 13.32
N SER A 95 -5.68 -20.72 12.20
CA SER A 95 -7.02 -21.27 12.18
C SER A 95 -6.97 -22.71 12.72
N GLY A 96 -6.71 -22.86 14.01
CA GLY A 96 -7.22 -23.98 14.80
C GLY A 96 -8.76 -24.03 14.75
N ALA A 97 -9.38 -23.29 13.87
CA ALA A 97 -10.71 -23.49 13.34
C ALA A 97 -10.67 -24.79 12.53
N GLU A 98 -11.10 -25.89 13.17
CA GLU A 98 -11.48 -27.10 12.45
C GLU A 98 -12.18 -26.67 11.17
N MET A 99 -11.60 -27.05 10.02
CA MET A 99 -12.20 -26.80 8.70
C MET A 99 -13.70 -27.09 8.82
N SER A 100 -14.50 -26.11 8.54
CA SER A 100 -15.96 -26.22 8.62
C SER A 100 -16.38 -27.48 7.89
N LYS A 101 -17.40 -28.19 8.38
CA LYS A 101 -17.95 -29.39 7.69
C LYS A 101 -18.27 -29.10 6.22
N PHE A 102 -18.56 -27.85 5.91
CA PHE A 102 -18.79 -27.34 4.56
C PHE A 102 -17.48 -27.25 3.74
N GLU A 103 -16.38 -26.81 4.33
CA GLU A 103 -15.07 -26.76 3.67
C GLU A 103 -14.52 -28.17 3.42
N LYS A 104 -14.64 -29.09 4.38
CA LYS A 104 -14.27 -30.52 4.20
C LYS A 104 -15.11 -31.19 3.10
N TRP A 105 -16.40 -30.91 3.05
CA TRP A 105 -17.29 -31.41 2.00
C TRP A 105 -16.97 -30.81 0.64
N LEU A 106 -16.52 -29.54 0.60
CA LEU A 106 -16.12 -28.85 -0.61
C LEU A 106 -14.79 -29.39 -1.15
N ASP A 107 -13.80 -29.61 -0.26
CA ASP A 107 -12.48 -30.13 -0.61
C ASP A 107 -12.56 -31.58 -1.13
N ASP A 108 -13.40 -32.43 -0.51
CA ASP A 108 -13.63 -33.84 -0.91
C ASP A 108 -14.28 -34.00 -2.29
N LYS A 109 -15.13 -33.03 -2.68
CA LYS A 109 -15.98 -33.16 -3.86
C LYS A 109 -15.41 -32.52 -5.14
N LEU A 110 -14.52 -31.53 -5.04
CA LEU A 110 -14.15 -30.69 -6.16
C LEU A 110 -12.63 -30.45 -6.34
N GLY A 111 -11.78 -30.93 -5.43
CA GLY A 111 -10.31 -30.92 -5.59
C GLY A 111 -9.68 -29.54 -5.82
N ASP A 112 -8.47 -29.51 -6.38
CA ASP A 112 -7.65 -28.28 -6.58
C ASP A 112 -8.34 -27.19 -7.40
N LYS A 113 -9.23 -27.53 -8.32
CA LYS A 113 -9.99 -26.55 -9.12
C LYS A 113 -10.88 -25.65 -8.30
N ILE A 114 -11.34 -26.12 -7.14
CA ILE A 114 -12.16 -25.27 -6.25
C ILE A 114 -11.33 -24.26 -5.50
N LYS A 115 -10.11 -24.57 -5.12
CA LYS A 115 -9.23 -23.60 -4.48
C LYS A 115 -9.03 -22.39 -5.39
N ASP A 116 -8.78 -22.64 -6.66
CA ASP A 116 -8.66 -21.58 -7.66
C ASP A 116 -9.97 -20.76 -7.80
N ILE A 117 -11.12 -21.46 -7.93
CA ILE A 117 -12.43 -20.79 -8.05
C ILE A 117 -12.74 -19.98 -6.78
N ALA A 118 -12.46 -20.51 -5.59
CA ALA A 118 -12.68 -19.81 -4.33
C ALA A 118 -11.80 -18.55 -4.21
N ILE A 119 -10.54 -18.63 -4.66
CA ILE A 119 -9.62 -17.48 -4.71
C ILE A 119 -10.18 -16.42 -5.66
N TYR A 120 -10.54 -16.77 -6.90
CA TYR A 120 -11.12 -15.80 -7.84
C TYR A 120 -12.43 -15.20 -7.33
N PHE A 121 -13.30 -16.00 -6.72
CA PHE A 121 -14.54 -15.53 -6.13
C PHE A 121 -14.29 -14.56 -4.99
N SER A 122 -13.36 -14.87 -4.08
CA SER A 122 -12.99 -13.98 -2.97
C SER A 122 -12.41 -12.64 -3.45
N VAL A 123 -11.60 -12.66 -4.51
CA VAL A 123 -11.07 -11.44 -5.14
C VAL A 123 -12.20 -10.59 -5.73
N ILE A 124 -13.16 -11.21 -6.42
CA ILE A 124 -14.33 -10.50 -6.98
C ILE A 124 -15.17 -9.88 -5.86
N VAL A 125 -15.45 -10.65 -4.80
CA VAL A 125 -16.21 -10.16 -3.63
C VAL A 125 -15.48 -9.01 -2.95
N ALA A 126 -14.16 -9.12 -2.73
CA ALA A 126 -13.35 -8.07 -2.16
C ALA A 126 -13.34 -6.79 -3.02
N MET A 127 -13.29 -6.95 -4.35
CA MET A 127 -13.36 -5.83 -5.30
C MET A 127 -14.74 -5.15 -5.24
N CYS A 128 -15.83 -5.92 -5.28
CA CYS A 128 -17.18 -5.39 -5.15
C CYS A 128 -17.38 -4.65 -3.81
N PHE A 129 -16.89 -5.25 -2.72
CA PHE A 129 -16.91 -4.61 -1.39
C PHE A 129 -16.14 -3.30 -1.36
N SER A 130 -14.94 -3.28 -1.95
CA SER A 130 -14.11 -2.08 -2.03
C SER A 130 -14.80 -0.96 -2.81
N ILE A 131 -15.39 -1.28 -3.97
CA ILE A 131 -16.18 -0.31 -4.76
C ILE A 131 -17.39 0.18 -3.94
N GLY A 132 -18.09 -0.73 -3.28
CA GLY A 132 -19.21 -0.40 -2.40
C GLY A 132 -18.81 0.57 -1.29
N LEU A 133 -17.73 0.26 -0.58
CA LEU A 133 -17.28 1.02 0.58
C LEU A 133 -16.67 2.38 0.20
N PHE A 134 -15.83 2.44 -0.84
CA PHE A 134 -15.07 3.65 -1.15
C PHE A 134 -15.66 4.51 -2.27
N MET A 135 -16.60 3.98 -3.04
CA MET A 135 -17.22 4.71 -4.13
C MET A 135 -18.73 4.91 -3.92
N LEU A 136 -19.48 3.85 -3.64
CA LEU A 136 -20.94 3.95 -3.54
C LEU A 136 -21.39 4.55 -2.20
N LEU A 137 -20.81 4.12 -1.08
CA LEU A 137 -21.21 4.58 0.25
C LEU A 137 -21.01 6.10 0.44
N PRO A 138 -19.85 6.71 0.11
CA PRO A 138 -19.68 8.17 0.20
C PRO A 138 -20.72 8.92 -0.66
N THR A 139 -20.95 8.44 -1.88
CA THR A 139 -21.92 9.06 -2.82
C THR A 139 -23.34 8.95 -2.28
N ALA A 140 -23.73 7.81 -1.70
CA ALA A 140 -25.05 7.62 -1.10
C ALA A 140 -25.26 8.55 0.10
N ILE A 141 -24.26 8.63 1.01
CA ILE A 141 -24.33 9.52 2.17
C ILE A 141 -24.39 10.99 1.73
N ALA A 142 -23.55 11.40 0.75
CA ALA A 142 -23.59 12.75 0.20
C ALA A 142 -24.94 13.07 -0.46
N GLY A 143 -25.60 12.06 -1.05
CA GLY A 143 -26.93 12.18 -1.62
C GLY A 143 -27.99 12.63 -0.63
N ILE A 144 -27.87 12.25 0.64
CA ILE A 144 -28.78 12.71 1.73
C ILE A 144 -28.70 14.24 1.90
N PHE A 145 -27.48 14.80 1.78
CA PHE A 145 -27.25 16.23 1.94
C PHE A 145 -27.71 17.07 0.73
N LYS A 146 -28.01 16.41 -0.41
CA LYS A 146 -28.44 17.09 -1.63
C LYS A 146 -29.70 17.95 -1.44
N HIS A 147 -30.53 17.62 -0.46
CA HIS A 147 -31.74 18.37 -0.15
C HIS A 147 -31.43 19.73 0.53
N TRP A 148 -30.36 19.78 1.30
CA TRP A 148 -29.95 20.98 2.05
C TRP A 148 -28.87 21.80 1.34
N VAL A 149 -28.05 21.14 0.51
CA VAL A 149 -26.91 21.76 -0.17
C VAL A 149 -27.17 21.80 -1.67
N THR A 150 -27.59 22.96 -2.16
CA THR A 150 -27.89 23.20 -3.58
C THR A 150 -26.64 23.49 -4.42
N ASN A 151 -25.57 23.96 -3.80
CA ASN A 151 -24.32 24.25 -4.50
C ASN A 151 -23.55 22.93 -4.79
N PRO A 152 -23.33 22.58 -6.08
CA PRO A 152 -22.68 21.33 -6.46
C PRO A 152 -21.22 21.24 -5.99
N VAL A 153 -20.50 22.34 -5.88
CA VAL A 153 -19.12 22.37 -5.36
C VAL A 153 -19.09 21.95 -3.90
N CYS A 154 -20.01 22.54 -3.10
CA CYS A 154 -20.12 22.19 -1.68
C CYS A 154 -20.51 20.72 -1.49
N LEU A 155 -21.41 20.19 -2.32
CA LEU A 155 -21.84 18.79 -2.27
C LEU A 155 -20.68 17.84 -2.61
N ASN A 156 -19.88 18.18 -3.62
CA ASN A 156 -18.71 17.38 -3.99
C ASN A 156 -17.62 17.44 -2.90
N LEU A 157 -17.43 18.57 -2.23
CA LEU A 157 -16.52 18.69 -1.08
C LEU A 157 -16.99 17.84 0.10
N ILE A 158 -18.29 17.87 0.42
CA ILE A 158 -18.88 17.03 1.47
C ILE A 158 -18.65 15.53 1.12
N GLU A 159 -18.92 15.12 -0.11
CA GLU A 159 -18.66 13.75 -0.56
C GLU A 159 -17.19 13.37 -0.41
N GLY A 160 -16.27 14.26 -0.79
CA GLY A 160 -14.83 14.07 -0.63
C GLY A 160 -14.39 13.94 0.83
N LEU A 161 -14.94 14.75 1.73
CA LEU A 161 -14.68 14.66 3.16
C LEU A 161 -15.20 13.35 3.76
N ILE A 162 -16.40 12.91 3.36
CA ILE A 162 -16.96 11.62 3.78
C ILE A 162 -16.06 10.48 3.32
N LYS A 163 -15.59 10.51 2.06
CA LYS A 163 -14.66 9.53 1.51
C LYS A 163 -13.37 9.45 2.31
N MET A 164 -12.79 10.60 2.65
CA MET A 164 -11.60 10.69 3.47
C MET A 164 -11.84 10.11 4.87
N LEU A 165 -12.97 10.42 5.49
CA LEU A 165 -13.33 9.90 6.81
C LEU A 165 -13.51 8.37 6.79
N ILE A 166 -14.21 7.83 5.79
CA ILE A 166 -14.37 6.38 5.62
C ILE A 166 -13.01 5.71 5.45
N PHE A 167 -12.13 6.28 4.62
CA PHE A 167 -10.79 5.76 4.40
C PHE A 167 -9.94 5.75 5.69
N LEU A 168 -9.93 6.85 6.43
CA LEU A 168 -9.19 6.94 7.71
C LEU A 168 -9.76 5.98 8.76
N THR A 169 -11.09 5.85 8.82
CA THR A 169 -11.76 4.89 9.72
C THR A 169 -11.41 3.45 9.35
N TYR A 170 -11.39 3.13 8.05
CA TYR A 170 -10.95 1.84 7.54
C TYR A 170 -9.49 1.55 7.94
N LEU A 171 -8.57 2.49 7.71
CA LEU A 171 -7.16 2.32 8.10
C LEU A 171 -7.02 2.11 9.62
N TRP A 172 -7.79 2.87 10.40
CA TRP A 172 -7.80 2.70 11.86
C TRP A 172 -8.31 1.33 12.27
N ALA A 173 -9.40 0.84 11.66
CA ALA A 173 -9.96 -0.47 11.96
C ALA A 173 -8.98 -1.60 11.59
N VAL A 174 -8.43 -1.56 10.37
CA VAL A 174 -7.46 -2.55 9.89
C VAL A 174 -6.17 -2.55 10.74
N SER A 175 -5.73 -1.38 11.22
CA SER A 175 -4.55 -1.27 12.10
C SER A 175 -4.69 -1.98 13.45
N LYS A 176 -5.92 -2.39 13.83
CA LYS A 176 -6.18 -3.18 15.05
C LYS A 176 -5.94 -4.68 14.86
N MET A 177 -5.95 -5.16 13.62
CA MET A 177 -5.66 -6.56 13.32
C MET A 177 -4.20 -6.87 13.66
N ALA A 178 -3.95 -8.03 14.30
CA ALA A 178 -2.62 -8.39 14.78
C ALA A 178 -1.57 -8.42 13.68
N ASP A 179 -1.89 -9.07 12.55
CA ASP A 179 -0.98 -9.23 11.42
C ASP A 179 -0.66 -7.88 10.76
N ILE A 180 -1.68 -7.06 10.54
CA ILE A 180 -1.50 -5.73 9.96
C ILE A 180 -0.73 -4.80 10.90
N LYS A 181 -0.92 -4.93 12.21
CA LYS A 181 -0.12 -4.20 13.20
C LYS A 181 1.36 -4.54 13.10
N ARG A 182 1.70 -5.81 12.83
CA ARG A 182 3.11 -6.24 12.60
C ARG A 182 3.66 -5.63 11.32
N VAL A 183 2.91 -5.67 10.21
CA VAL A 183 3.30 -5.02 8.95
C VAL A 183 3.56 -3.52 9.16
N PHE A 184 2.72 -2.82 9.92
CA PHE A 184 2.96 -1.40 10.26
C PHE A 184 4.20 -1.19 11.15
N ALA A 185 4.54 -2.15 12.01
CA ALA A 185 5.77 -2.09 12.80
C ALA A 185 7.01 -2.20 11.89
N TYR A 186 7.01 -3.14 10.93
CA TYR A 186 8.06 -3.27 9.92
C TYR A 186 8.15 -2.03 9.02
N HIS A 187 7.02 -1.43 8.63
CA HIS A 187 7.01 -0.18 7.87
C HIS A 187 7.65 0.99 8.65
N GLY A 188 7.36 1.09 9.94
CA GLY A 188 8.01 2.07 10.79
C GLY A 188 9.51 1.82 10.97
N ALA A 189 9.94 0.56 11.03
CA ALA A 189 11.35 0.18 11.09
C ALA A 189 12.08 0.51 9.79
N GLU A 190 11.45 0.25 8.64
CA GLU A 190 11.97 0.64 7.32
C GLU A 190 12.33 2.13 7.26
N HIS A 191 11.41 3.01 7.67
CA HIS A 191 11.66 4.44 7.68
C HIS A 191 12.85 4.85 8.56
N LYS A 192 12.97 4.24 9.74
CA LYS A 192 14.07 4.50 10.68
C LYS A 192 15.41 4.07 10.11
N ILE A 193 15.46 2.90 9.46
CA ILE A 193 16.69 2.39 8.83
C ILE A 193 17.12 3.27 7.67
N ILE A 194 16.17 3.71 6.80
CA ILE A 194 16.51 4.63 5.71
C ILE A 194 17.06 5.95 6.25
N ALA A 195 16.44 6.49 7.31
CA ALA A 195 16.90 7.73 7.93
C ALA A 195 18.30 7.60 8.55
N ALA A 196 18.60 6.49 9.23
CA ALA A 196 19.93 6.20 9.78
C ALA A 196 20.98 6.05 8.66
N TYR A 197 20.63 5.36 7.56
CA TYR A 197 21.50 5.21 6.40
C TYR A 197 21.82 6.56 5.74
N GLU A 198 20.83 7.41 5.56
CA GLU A 198 21.01 8.76 4.98
C GLU A 198 21.80 9.71 5.89
N ALA A 199 21.78 9.46 7.20
CA ALA A 199 22.62 10.15 8.16
C ALA A 199 24.06 9.63 8.19
N GLY A 200 24.37 8.53 7.49
CA GLY A 200 25.71 7.92 7.46
C GLY A 200 26.08 7.22 8.78
N GLU A 201 25.07 6.83 9.58
CA GLU A 201 25.30 6.05 10.79
C GLU A 201 25.43 4.55 10.48
N GLU A 202 26.10 3.82 11.35
CA GLU A 202 26.13 2.37 11.29
C GLU A 202 24.70 1.80 11.45
N LEU A 203 24.32 0.85 10.59
CA LEU A 203 22.99 0.27 10.56
C LEU A 203 22.80 -0.75 11.68
N THR A 204 22.68 -0.26 12.90
CA THR A 204 22.36 -1.04 14.10
C THR A 204 20.94 -0.70 14.57
N PRO A 205 20.25 -1.62 15.30
CA PRO A 205 18.94 -1.33 15.88
C PRO A 205 18.96 -0.09 16.78
N GLU A 206 20.03 0.10 17.57
CA GLU A 206 20.20 1.22 18.50
C GLU A 206 20.26 2.56 17.76
N ASN A 207 20.99 2.61 16.65
CA ASN A 207 21.10 3.81 15.84
C ASN A 207 19.79 4.10 15.10
N ALA A 208 19.15 3.09 14.52
CA ALA A 208 17.87 3.23 13.86
C ALA A 208 16.76 3.73 14.80
N MET A 209 16.78 3.32 16.07
CA MET A 209 15.78 3.75 17.07
C MET A 209 15.85 5.24 17.41
N LYS A 210 16.95 5.94 17.13
CA LYS A 210 17.08 7.39 17.32
C LYS A 210 16.22 8.21 16.34
N TYR A 211 15.82 7.59 15.21
CA TYR A 211 15.08 8.26 14.15
C TYR A 211 13.57 8.09 14.28
N THR A 212 12.84 9.05 13.73
CA THR A 212 11.36 8.99 13.68
C THR A 212 10.89 7.99 12.62
N ARG A 213 9.71 7.43 12.87
CA ARG A 213 9.00 6.59 11.89
C ARG A 213 8.32 7.39 10.76
N LEU A 214 8.34 8.72 10.84
CA LEU A 214 7.78 9.58 9.79
C LEU A 214 8.83 9.82 8.72
N HIS A 215 8.50 9.51 7.47
CA HIS A 215 9.41 9.71 6.34
C HIS A 215 8.69 10.45 5.20
N PRO A 216 9.29 11.51 4.62
CA PRO A 216 8.62 12.33 3.60
C PRO A 216 8.36 11.60 2.28
N ARG A 217 9.07 10.51 2.00
CA ARG A 217 8.91 9.69 0.79
C ARG A 217 8.00 8.47 1.02
N CYS A 218 7.23 8.46 2.09
CA CYS A 218 6.31 7.38 2.40
C CYS A 218 5.17 7.29 1.38
N GLY A 219 4.90 6.10 0.86
CA GLY A 219 3.79 5.85 -0.06
C GLY A 219 2.41 6.18 0.52
N THR A 220 2.22 6.02 1.84
CA THR A 220 0.96 6.39 2.51
C THR A 220 0.74 7.90 2.52
N SER A 221 1.79 8.69 2.72
CA SER A 221 1.73 10.17 2.64
C SER A 221 1.38 10.62 1.22
N PHE A 222 1.95 9.96 0.20
CA PHE A 222 1.62 10.20 -1.20
C PHE A 222 0.15 9.90 -1.50
N LEU A 223 -0.38 8.79 -0.98
CA LEU A 223 -1.78 8.40 -1.17
C LEU A 223 -2.74 9.42 -0.56
N LEU A 224 -2.46 9.91 0.65
CA LEU A 224 -3.25 10.98 1.28
C LEU A 224 -3.20 12.28 0.47
N LEU A 225 -2.02 12.66 -0.04
CA LEU A 225 -1.87 13.85 -0.87
C LEU A 225 -2.69 13.74 -2.16
N VAL A 226 -2.59 12.61 -2.86
CA VAL A 226 -3.37 12.34 -4.09
C VAL A 226 -4.87 12.39 -3.80
N MET A 227 -5.31 11.84 -2.67
CA MET A 227 -6.71 11.90 -2.26
C MET A 227 -7.20 13.34 -2.05
N VAL A 228 -6.43 14.17 -1.35
CA VAL A 228 -6.77 15.59 -1.15
C VAL A 228 -6.83 16.34 -2.47
N ILE A 229 -5.83 16.17 -3.34
CA ILE A 229 -5.80 16.80 -4.68
C ILE A 229 -7.01 16.33 -5.50
N SER A 230 -7.32 15.04 -5.49
CA SER A 230 -8.48 14.50 -6.20
C SER A 230 -9.79 15.11 -5.69
N ILE A 231 -9.98 15.25 -4.38
CA ILE A 231 -11.16 15.90 -3.80
C ILE A 231 -11.30 17.33 -4.31
N LEU A 232 -10.21 18.12 -4.31
CA LEU A 232 -10.21 19.49 -4.80
C LEU A 232 -10.51 19.55 -6.30
N MET A 233 -9.89 18.70 -7.11
CA MET A 233 -10.16 18.66 -8.55
C MET A 233 -11.61 18.26 -8.84
N PHE A 234 -12.13 17.22 -8.19
CA PHE A 234 -13.51 16.79 -8.39
C PHE A 234 -14.53 17.79 -7.85
N SER A 235 -14.18 18.61 -6.87
CA SER A 235 -15.08 19.66 -6.39
C SER A 235 -15.32 20.75 -7.43
N LEU A 236 -14.34 21.01 -8.30
CA LEU A 236 -14.45 22.00 -9.38
C LEU A 236 -15.18 21.46 -10.63
N LEU A 237 -15.24 20.11 -10.76
CA LEU A 237 -15.88 19.46 -11.91
C LEU A 237 -17.34 19.17 -11.59
N THR A 238 -18.25 19.97 -12.16
CA THR A 238 -19.70 19.80 -12.03
C THR A 238 -20.24 18.94 -13.17
N TRP A 239 -20.76 17.78 -12.87
CA TRP A 239 -21.33 16.86 -13.85
C TRP A 239 -22.82 16.66 -13.59
N ASN A 240 -23.64 16.81 -14.63
CA ASN A 240 -25.09 16.76 -14.50
C ASN A 240 -25.66 15.32 -14.47
N THR A 241 -24.89 14.31 -14.89
CA THR A 241 -25.35 12.91 -15.02
C THR A 241 -24.51 11.96 -14.16
N LEU A 242 -25.16 11.03 -13.48
CA LEU A 242 -24.53 10.04 -12.60
C LEU A 242 -23.53 9.14 -13.36
N TRP A 243 -23.84 8.78 -14.60
CA TRP A 243 -22.95 8.00 -15.47
C TRP A 243 -21.66 8.74 -15.81
N MET A 244 -21.73 10.01 -16.14
CA MET A 244 -20.55 10.82 -16.39
C MET A 244 -19.66 10.90 -15.14
N ARG A 245 -20.24 11.05 -13.94
CA ARG A 245 -19.50 11.03 -12.68
C ARG A 245 -18.72 9.74 -12.50
N ILE A 246 -19.34 8.58 -12.76
CA ILE A 246 -18.70 7.28 -12.62
C ILE A 246 -17.56 7.13 -13.64
N VAL A 247 -17.81 7.41 -14.91
CA VAL A 247 -16.81 7.27 -15.98
C VAL A 247 -15.60 8.16 -15.74
N TYR A 248 -15.79 9.42 -15.40
CA TYR A 248 -14.66 10.33 -15.13
C TYR A 248 -13.92 10.01 -13.84
N ARG A 249 -14.58 9.42 -12.83
CA ARG A 249 -13.92 8.91 -11.62
C ARG A 249 -13.09 7.65 -11.86
N LEU A 250 -13.38 6.90 -12.90
CA LEU A 250 -12.58 5.74 -13.33
C LEU A 250 -11.41 6.15 -14.24
N LEU A 251 -11.52 7.29 -14.95
CA LEU A 251 -10.50 7.76 -15.88
C LEU A 251 -9.46 8.69 -15.23
N LEU A 252 -9.78 9.33 -14.12
CA LEU A 252 -8.92 10.21 -13.33
C LEU A 252 -8.40 9.54 -12.07
#